data_a737f1ebc5a407d328c9908ac7b55da2
#
_entry.id   a737f1ebc5a407d328c9908ac7b55da2
#
_cell.length_a   1.000
_cell.length_b   1.000
_cell.length_c   1.000
_cell.angle_alpha   90.00
_cell.angle_beta   90.00
_cell.angle_gamma   90.00
#
_symmetry.space_group_name_H-M   'P 1'
#
loop_
_entity.id
_entity.type
_entity.pdbx_description
1 polymer ?
#
loop_
_entity_poly.entity_id
_entity_poly.type
_entity_poly.pdbx_seq_one_letter_code
_entity_poly.pdbx_strand_id
1 'polypeptide(L)'
;GMKDMKHIRVEKCVLWNQMAHSLSIGAEITQPIDDVLFTDCDIIHDIGREWALRVYHTDKALVTNVRFEDIRIEECNRLMSVWIGKDVWTTDPEPGRIDGVTFRNITAFGKTPNVEVVGFDEMHKAKNILFENIHVNGRSLIKDDVSVNKYSDNVMVK
;
A
#
# COMPACT_ATOMS: atom_id res chain seq x y z
N GLY A 1 -19.33 19.50 -6.08
CA GLY A 1 -17.91 19.47 -6.42
C GLY A 1 -17.21 18.36 -5.67
N MET A 2 -16.29 17.69 -6.32
CA MET A 2 -15.43 16.71 -5.67
C MET A 2 -14.54 17.43 -4.65
N LYS A 3 -14.44 16.88 -3.46
CA LYS A 3 -13.63 17.44 -2.38
C LYS A 3 -12.39 16.57 -2.18
N ASP A 4 -11.29 17.20 -1.79
CA ASP A 4 -10.09 16.49 -1.33
C ASP A 4 -10.46 15.57 -0.18
N MET A 5 -9.93 14.36 -0.18
CA MET A 5 -10.11 13.40 0.90
C MET A 5 -8.97 13.54 1.91
N LYS A 6 -9.31 13.88 3.15
CA LYS A 6 -8.33 14.11 4.23
C LYS A 6 -8.80 13.55 5.57
N HIS A 7 -7.84 13.22 6.43
CA HIS A 7 -8.09 12.82 7.82
C HIS A 7 -9.00 11.60 7.94
N ILE A 8 -8.73 10.57 7.13
CA ILE A 8 -9.49 9.32 7.16
C ILE A 8 -8.83 8.36 8.15
N ARG A 9 -9.64 7.77 9.02
CA ARG A 9 -9.20 6.76 9.98
C ARG A 9 -10.06 5.51 9.88
N VAL A 10 -9.40 4.38 9.73
CA VAL A 10 -10.00 3.03 9.76
C VAL A 10 -9.31 2.25 10.87
N GLU A 11 -10.04 1.81 11.86
CA GLU A 11 -9.47 1.15 13.02
C GLU A 11 -10.34 0.02 13.57
N LYS A 12 -9.70 -0.93 14.25
CA LYS A 12 -10.36 -2.03 14.97
C LYS A 12 -11.28 -2.87 14.11
N CYS A 13 -10.83 -3.12 12.87
CA CYS A 13 -11.57 -3.95 11.92
C CYS A 13 -11.03 -5.37 11.91
N VAL A 14 -11.94 -6.34 11.77
CA VAL A 14 -11.61 -7.71 11.45
C VAL A 14 -12.04 -7.99 10.02
N LEU A 15 -11.12 -8.47 9.18
CA LEU A 15 -11.28 -8.55 7.73
C LEU A 15 -11.13 -9.99 7.23
N TRP A 16 -12.01 -10.34 6.29
CA TRP A 16 -11.98 -11.59 5.54
C TRP A 16 -12.11 -11.28 4.05
N ASN A 17 -11.11 -11.62 3.26
CA ASN A 17 -11.06 -11.29 1.84
C ASN A 17 -10.65 -12.48 0.98
N GLN A 18 -11.36 -12.72 -0.12
CA GLN A 18 -11.07 -13.80 -1.09
C GLN A 18 -10.82 -13.30 -2.52
N MET A 19 -10.98 -12.03 -2.79
CA MET A 19 -10.99 -11.54 -4.18
C MET A 19 -10.02 -10.40 -4.45
N ALA A 20 -10.10 -9.32 -3.69
CA ALA A 20 -9.39 -8.07 -3.97
C ALA A 20 -8.38 -7.74 -2.85
N HIS A 21 -8.36 -6.50 -2.37
CA HIS A 21 -7.50 -6.04 -1.29
C HIS A 21 -8.26 -6.04 0.04
N SER A 22 -7.57 -6.31 1.15
CA SER A 22 -8.18 -6.15 2.48
C SER A 22 -8.24 -4.68 2.90
N LEU A 23 -7.12 -3.96 2.83
CA LEU A 23 -7.05 -2.53 3.10
C LEU A 23 -6.31 -1.83 1.95
N SER A 24 -6.98 -0.92 1.26
CA SER A 24 -6.38 -0.27 0.11
C SER A 24 -6.85 1.16 -0.14
N ILE A 25 -6.03 1.89 -0.85
CA ILE A 25 -6.34 3.16 -1.50
C ILE A 25 -6.04 2.98 -2.98
N GLY A 26 -7.03 3.22 -3.81
CA GLY A 26 -6.91 3.06 -5.29
C GLY A 26 -8.20 2.55 -5.90
N ALA A 27 -8.28 2.41 -7.21
CA ALA A 27 -7.27 2.70 -8.24
C ALA A 27 -7.48 4.08 -8.89
N GLU A 28 -8.73 4.48 -9.11
CA GLU A 28 -9.17 5.63 -9.90
C GLU A 28 -9.20 6.89 -9.04
N ILE A 29 -8.01 7.41 -8.69
CA ILE A 29 -7.88 8.55 -7.78
C ILE A 29 -7.65 9.82 -8.61
N THR A 30 -8.69 10.61 -8.77
CA THR A 30 -8.67 11.85 -9.53
C THR A 30 -8.52 13.10 -8.66
N GLN A 31 -8.73 12.97 -7.34
CA GLN A 31 -8.60 14.05 -6.37
C GLN A 31 -7.55 13.73 -5.31
N PRO A 32 -6.84 14.73 -4.77
CA PRO A 32 -5.83 14.50 -3.76
C PRO A 32 -6.36 13.74 -2.53
N ILE A 33 -5.54 12.82 -2.03
CA ILE A 33 -5.78 12.10 -0.77
C ILE A 33 -4.62 12.40 0.16
N ASP A 34 -4.93 12.81 1.38
CA ASP A 34 -3.94 13.12 2.39
C ASP A 34 -4.38 12.64 3.78
N ASP A 35 -3.41 12.18 4.57
CA ASP A 35 -3.58 11.74 5.95
C ASP A 35 -4.66 10.65 6.11
N VAL A 36 -4.31 9.46 5.68
CA VAL A 36 -5.12 8.24 5.88
C VAL A 36 -4.40 7.29 6.83
N LEU A 37 -5.10 6.82 7.84
CA LEU A 37 -4.59 5.87 8.82
C LEU A 37 -5.47 4.62 8.87
N PHE A 38 -4.86 3.47 8.58
CA PHE A 38 -5.39 2.14 8.90
C PHE A 38 -4.64 1.62 10.13
N THR A 39 -5.33 1.33 11.22
CA THR A 39 -4.65 0.91 12.45
C THR A 39 -5.45 -0.09 13.27
N ASP A 40 -4.74 -0.90 14.04
CA ASP A 40 -5.32 -1.90 14.95
C ASP A 40 -6.36 -2.79 14.25
N CYS A 41 -5.97 -3.38 13.14
CA CYS A 41 -6.81 -4.26 12.33
C CYS A 41 -6.26 -5.69 12.28
N ASP A 42 -7.18 -6.64 12.22
CA ASP A 42 -6.89 -8.06 12.02
C ASP A 42 -7.39 -8.52 10.65
N ILE A 43 -6.49 -9.02 9.82
CA ILE A 43 -6.81 -9.67 8.56
C ILE A 43 -6.66 -11.17 8.78
N ILE A 44 -7.76 -11.85 9.00
CA ILE A 44 -7.76 -13.29 9.31
C ILE A 44 -7.65 -14.17 8.07
N HIS A 45 -7.94 -13.63 6.90
CA HIS A 45 -7.90 -14.37 5.65
C HIS A 45 -7.80 -13.41 4.46
N ASP A 46 -6.74 -13.52 3.65
CA ASP A 46 -6.57 -12.78 2.39
C ASP A 46 -5.89 -13.68 1.35
N ILE A 47 -6.67 -14.49 0.66
CA ILE A 47 -6.19 -15.42 -0.35
C ILE A 47 -6.49 -14.98 -1.78
N GLY A 48 -6.94 -13.75 -1.95
CA GLY A 48 -7.17 -13.16 -3.26
C GLY A 48 -5.91 -13.08 -4.11
N ARG A 49 -6.09 -12.67 -5.35
CA ARG A 49 -5.00 -12.44 -6.30
C ARG A 49 -4.28 -11.10 -6.07
N GLU A 50 -4.89 -10.23 -5.29
CA GLU A 50 -4.40 -8.89 -5.02
C GLU A 50 -3.61 -8.83 -3.69
N TRP A 51 -3.21 -7.65 -3.28
CA TRP A 51 -2.38 -7.40 -2.12
C TRP A 51 -3.22 -7.13 -0.87
N ALA A 52 -2.81 -7.64 0.28
CA ALA A 52 -3.52 -7.41 1.53
C ALA A 52 -3.55 -5.91 1.90
N LEU A 53 -2.40 -5.24 1.79
CA LEU A 53 -2.25 -3.81 2.04
C LEU A 53 -1.74 -3.11 0.79
N ARG A 54 -2.48 -2.16 0.23
CA ARG A 54 -2.06 -1.52 -1.01
C ARG A 54 -2.41 -0.04 -1.10
N VAL A 55 -1.46 0.75 -1.61
CA VAL A 55 -1.71 2.08 -2.18
C VAL A 55 -1.36 2.02 -3.65
N TYR A 56 -2.35 2.12 -4.52
CA TYR A 56 -2.12 2.01 -5.95
C TYR A 56 -2.91 3.05 -6.72
N HIS A 57 -2.32 3.54 -7.78
CA HIS A 57 -2.74 4.77 -8.39
C HIS A 57 -2.65 4.73 -9.90
N THR A 58 -3.77 4.93 -10.56
CA THR A 58 -3.87 4.88 -12.02
C THR A 58 -4.25 6.23 -12.64
N ASP A 59 -4.73 7.18 -11.85
CA ASP A 59 -5.12 8.53 -12.30
C ASP A 59 -4.22 9.62 -11.68
N LYS A 60 -4.43 10.87 -12.02
CA LYS A 60 -3.47 11.97 -11.89
C LYS A 60 -3.25 12.56 -10.51
N ALA A 61 -4.01 12.20 -9.50
CA ALA A 61 -3.93 12.88 -8.21
C ALA A 61 -2.62 12.62 -7.44
N LEU A 62 -2.41 13.31 -6.36
CA LEU A 62 -1.35 13.10 -5.40
C LEU A 62 -1.91 12.40 -4.15
N VAL A 63 -1.31 11.29 -3.76
CA VAL A 63 -1.61 10.59 -2.52
C VAL A 63 -0.46 10.82 -1.55
N THR A 64 -0.76 11.34 -0.36
CA THR A 64 0.24 11.66 0.68
C THR A 64 -0.14 11.13 2.04
N ASN A 65 0.89 10.87 2.87
CA ASN A 65 0.73 10.57 4.30
C ASN A 65 -0.24 9.41 4.59
N VAL A 66 -0.03 8.28 3.93
CA VAL A 66 -0.79 7.06 4.20
C VAL A 66 -0.04 6.20 5.19
N ARG A 67 -0.73 5.70 6.21
CA ARG A 67 -0.13 4.85 7.25
C ARG A 67 -0.94 3.58 7.46
N PHE A 68 -0.23 2.46 7.49
CA PHE A 68 -0.75 1.16 7.92
C PHE A 68 0.03 0.77 9.17
N GLU A 69 -0.61 0.79 10.32
CA GLU A 69 0.04 0.61 11.61
C GLU A 69 -0.67 -0.43 12.47
N ASP A 70 0.08 -1.21 13.22
CA ASP A 70 -0.47 -2.18 14.19
C ASP A 70 -1.45 -3.17 13.54
N ILE A 71 -1.04 -3.83 12.46
CA ILE A 71 -1.87 -4.75 11.69
C ILE A 71 -1.36 -6.17 11.84
N ARG A 72 -2.28 -7.11 12.09
CA ARG A 72 -2.02 -8.53 12.22
C ARG A 72 -2.68 -9.26 11.06
N ILE A 73 -1.91 -10.06 10.32
CA ILE A 73 -2.38 -10.80 9.15
C ILE A 73 -2.12 -12.29 9.39
N GLU A 74 -3.17 -13.07 9.57
CA GLU A 74 -3.05 -14.50 9.83
C GLU A 74 -2.77 -15.32 8.58
N GLU A 75 -3.29 -14.88 7.44
CA GLU A 75 -3.05 -15.51 6.14
C GLU A 75 -3.13 -14.50 5.00
N CYS A 76 -2.10 -14.46 4.15
CA CYS A 76 -2.17 -13.71 2.89
C CYS A 76 -1.36 -14.37 1.76
N ASN A 77 -1.80 -14.13 0.52
CA ASN A 77 -1.05 -14.52 -0.67
C ASN A 77 -0.02 -13.45 -1.07
N ARG A 78 -0.39 -12.18 -0.99
CA ARG A 78 0.46 -11.03 -1.28
C ARG A 78 0.33 -10.00 -0.17
N LEU A 79 1.43 -9.41 0.27
CA LEU A 79 1.42 -8.64 1.51
C LEU A 79 1.25 -7.14 1.29
N MET A 80 2.26 -6.45 0.76
CA MET A 80 2.26 -4.98 0.68
C MET A 80 2.68 -4.47 -0.69
N SER A 81 1.96 -3.47 -1.21
CA SER A 81 2.28 -2.85 -2.49
C SER A 81 2.05 -1.34 -2.46
N VAL A 82 3.02 -0.61 -2.97
CA VAL A 82 2.87 0.78 -3.40
C VAL A 82 3.14 0.82 -4.90
N TRP A 83 2.15 1.21 -5.69
CA TRP A 83 2.23 1.07 -7.13
C TRP A 83 1.62 2.27 -7.87
N ILE A 84 2.35 2.80 -8.84
CA ILE A 84 1.86 3.83 -9.75
C ILE A 84 1.95 3.28 -11.17
N GLY A 85 0.86 3.38 -11.91
CA GLY A 85 0.83 2.91 -13.28
C GLY A 85 -0.45 3.24 -14.01
N LYS A 86 -0.65 2.59 -15.15
CA LYS A 86 -1.88 2.64 -15.93
C LYS A 86 -2.50 1.25 -16.01
N ASP A 87 -3.80 1.19 -15.93
CA ASP A 87 -4.59 -0.01 -15.97
C ASP A 87 -5.82 0.23 -16.85
N VAL A 88 -6.61 -0.81 -17.06
CA VAL A 88 -7.89 -0.73 -17.78
C VAL A 88 -8.88 0.28 -17.19
N TRP A 89 -8.70 0.60 -15.91
CA TRP A 89 -9.52 1.56 -15.17
C TRP A 89 -9.01 3.01 -15.25
N THR A 90 -7.85 3.24 -15.88
CA THR A 90 -7.26 4.58 -15.98
C THR A 90 -8.16 5.48 -16.82
N THR A 91 -8.55 6.61 -16.27
CA THR A 91 -9.37 7.62 -16.94
C THR A 91 -8.59 8.88 -17.30
N ASP A 92 -7.57 9.22 -16.53
CA ASP A 92 -6.71 10.38 -16.80
C ASP A 92 -5.58 10.03 -17.80
N PRO A 93 -5.13 10.98 -18.62
CA PRO A 93 -4.05 10.76 -19.57
C PRO A 93 -2.71 10.46 -18.89
N GLU A 94 -2.50 10.98 -17.69
CA GLU A 94 -1.29 10.81 -16.90
C GLU A 94 -1.59 10.11 -15.57
N PRO A 95 -0.68 9.26 -15.08
CA PRO A 95 -0.79 8.72 -13.74
C PRO A 95 -0.50 9.80 -12.68
N GLY A 96 -0.75 9.47 -11.43
CA GLY A 96 -0.48 10.35 -10.31
C GLY A 96 0.87 10.14 -9.65
N ARG A 97 0.96 10.55 -8.39
CA ARG A 97 2.15 10.44 -7.56
C ARG A 97 1.77 9.96 -6.16
N ILE A 98 2.67 9.23 -5.54
CA ILE A 98 2.54 8.79 -4.14
C ILE A 98 3.75 9.32 -3.38
N ASP A 99 3.52 10.04 -2.28
CA ASP A 99 4.58 10.60 -1.45
C ASP A 99 4.25 10.42 0.04
N GLY A 100 4.96 9.54 0.70
CA GLY A 100 4.77 9.23 2.10
C GLY A 100 3.77 8.10 2.35
N VAL A 101 4.26 6.86 2.36
CA VAL A 101 3.53 5.69 2.85
C VAL A 101 4.37 5.01 3.93
N THR A 102 3.75 4.76 5.07
CA THR A 102 4.39 4.04 6.18
C THR A 102 3.64 2.75 6.46
N PHE A 103 4.38 1.66 6.50
CA PHE A 103 3.96 0.38 7.05
C PHE A 103 4.72 0.15 8.35
N ARG A 104 4.01 0.05 9.48
CA ARG A 104 4.65 -0.03 10.82
C ARG A 104 3.97 -1.06 11.69
N ASN A 105 4.77 -1.82 12.45
CA ASN A 105 4.28 -2.82 13.42
C ASN A 105 3.31 -3.79 12.76
N ILE A 106 3.73 -4.49 11.72
CA ILE A 106 2.91 -5.45 10.99
C ILE A 106 3.48 -6.84 11.17
N THR A 107 2.63 -7.77 11.58
CA THR A 107 2.95 -9.19 11.62
C THR A 107 2.10 -9.93 10.62
N ALA A 108 2.72 -10.69 9.73
CA ALA A 108 2.03 -11.39 8.66
C ALA A 108 2.50 -12.84 8.50
N PHE A 109 1.56 -13.69 8.12
CA PHE A 109 1.83 -15.06 7.70
C PHE A 109 1.28 -15.29 6.29
N GLY A 110 2.01 -16.03 5.47
CA GLY A 110 1.59 -16.29 4.09
C GLY A 110 2.57 -17.18 3.33
N LYS A 111 2.14 -17.66 2.18
CA LYS A 111 2.95 -18.58 1.36
C LYS A 111 4.13 -17.86 0.69
N THR A 112 3.88 -16.75 0.06
CA THR A 112 4.88 -15.95 -0.65
C THR A 112 4.54 -14.46 -0.47
N PRO A 113 4.77 -13.91 0.71
CA PRO A 113 4.43 -12.53 0.97
C PRO A 113 5.32 -11.59 0.13
N ASN A 114 4.77 -11.12 -0.96
CA ASN A 114 5.45 -10.17 -1.83
C ASN A 114 5.36 -8.77 -1.21
N VAL A 115 6.42 -8.00 -1.35
CA VAL A 115 6.45 -6.58 -1.00
C VAL A 115 7.06 -5.81 -2.17
N GLU A 116 6.37 -4.78 -2.64
CA GLU A 116 6.85 -4.00 -3.78
C GLU A 116 6.63 -2.50 -3.63
N VAL A 117 7.53 -1.74 -4.25
CA VAL A 117 7.38 -0.30 -4.47
C VAL A 117 7.71 0.00 -5.92
N VAL A 118 6.72 0.50 -6.66
CA VAL A 118 6.80 0.69 -8.10
C VAL A 118 6.29 2.07 -8.48
N GLY A 119 7.20 2.97 -8.87
CA GLY A 119 6.86 4.22 -9.54
C GLY A 119 6.69 4.00 -11.05
N PHE A 120 6.14 4.98 -11.75
CA PHE A 120 5.81 4.85 -13.17
C PHE A 120 6.92 5.38 -14.09
N ASP A 121 7.36 6.61 -13.89
CA ASP A 121 8.42 7.27 -14.63
C ASP A 121 9.11 8.37 -13.79
N GLU A 122 10.00 9.16 -14.38
CA GLU A 122 10.74 10.20 -13.66
C GLU A 122 9.86 11.30 -13.05
N MET A 123 8.70 11.55 -13.63
CA MET A 123 7.75 12.56 -13.16
C MET A 123 6.71 12.02 -12.18
N HIS A 124 6.46 10.70 -12.21
CA HIS A 124 5.43 10.01 -11.45
C HIS A 124 6.08 8.93 -10.57
N LYS A 125 6.77 9.39 -9.54
CA LYS A 125 7.53 8.52 -8.63
C LYS A 125 6.73 8.15 -7.38
N ALA A 126 7.03 6.97 -6.84
CA ALA A 126 6.69 6.59 -5.48
C ALA A 126 7.83 7.03 -4.55
N LYS A 127 7.55 7.93 -3.59
CA LYS A 127 8.58 8.54 -2.73
C LYS A 127 8.29 8.37 -1.25
N ASN A 128 9.36 8.33 -0.46
CA ASN A 128 9.28 8.35 1.00
C ASN A 128 8.42 7.19 1.54
N ILE A 129 8.83 5.98 1.23
CA ILE A 129 8.16 4.75 1.67
C ILE A 129 8.96 4.13 2.81
N LEU A 130 8.31 3.91 3.94
CA LEU A 130 8.91 3.33 5.14
C LEU A 130 8.25 2.00 5.51
N PHE A 131 9.07 0.96 5.68
CA PHE A 131 8.72 -0.30 6.30
C PHE A 131 9.46 -0.37 7.64
N GLU A 132 8.75 -0.38 8.75
CA GLU A 132 9.34 -0.35 10.09
C GLU A 132 8.71 -1.40 10.99
N ASN A 133 9.54 -2.24 11.60
CA ASN A 133 9.10 -3.32 12.48
C ASN A 133 8.07 -4.24 11.81
N ILE A 134 8.44 -4.80 10.68
CA ILE A 134 7.62 -5.74 9.89
C ILE A 134 8.15 -7.15 10.10
N HIS A 135 7.28 -8.08 10.48
CA HIS A 135 7.62 -9.49 10.63
C HIS A 135 6.77 -10.34 9.69
N VAL A 136 7.44 -11.17 8.91
CA VAL A 136 6.81 -12.07 7.94
C VAL A 136 7.24 -13.50 8.22
N ASN A 137 6.26 -14.37 8.51
CA ASN A 137 6.53 -15.77 8.87
C ASN A 137 7.57 -15.91 10.01
N GLY A 138 7.49 -15.03 11.02
CA GLY A 138 8.38 -15.00 12.17
C GLY A 138 9.77 -14.38 11.94
N ARG A 139 10.05 -13.83 10.77
CA ARG A 139 11.32 -13.20 10.40
C ARG A 139 11.12 -11.71 10.10
N SER A 140 12.04 -10.87 10.55
CA SER A 140 12.03 -9.45 10.19
C SER A 140 12.20 -9.26 8.70
N LEU A 141 11.42 -8.36 8.12
CA LEU A 141 11.58 -7.90 6.74
C LEU A 141 12.93 -7.19 6.59
N ILE A 142 13.66 -7.51 5.55
CA ILE A 142 14.91 -6.83 5.20
C ILE A 142 14.79 -6.16 3.83
N LYS A 143 15.72 -5.29 3.49
CA LYS A 143 15.69 -4.53 2.24
C LYS A 143 15.60 -5.42 0.99
N ASP A 144 16.28 -6.57 1.01
CA ASP A 144 16.29 -7.51 -0.12
C ASP A 144 14.95 -8.24 -0.33
N ASP A 145 14.06 -8.20 0.65
CA ASP A 145 12.72 -8.75 0.53
C ASP A 145 11.77 -7.80 -0.23
N VAL A 146 12.17 -6.54 -0.45
CA VAL A 146 11.35 -5.51 -1.08
C VAL A 146 11.78 -5.29 -2.52
N SER A 147 10.90 -5.56 -3.46
CA SER A 147 11.13 -5.24 -4.88
C SER A 147 10.91 -3.75 -5.11
N VAL A 148 11.95 -3.04 -5.55
CA VAL A 148 11.91 -1.59 -5.79
C VAL A 148 12.38 -1.30 -7.21
N ASN A 149 11.57 -0.56 -7.98
CA ASN A 149 11.99 -0.15 -9.30
C ASN A 149 12.75 1.20 -9.30
N LYS A 150 13.35 1.54 -10.42
CA LYS A 150 14.18 2.77 -10.57
C LYS A 150 13.39 4.09 -10.43
N TYR A 151 12.07 4.04 -10.44
CA TYR A 151 11.20 5.21 -10.28
C TYR A 151 10.64 5.35 -8.86
N SER A 152 11.32 4.75 -7.92
CA SER A 152 10.99 4.81 -6.49
C SER A 152 12.15 5.45 -5.73
N ASP A 153 11.87 6.50 -4.97
CA ASP A 153 12.89 7.25 -4.23
C ASP A 153 12.67 7.12 -2.72
N ASN A 154 13.77 7.05 -1.97
CA ASN A 154 13.76 7.01 -0.51
C ASN A 154 12.87 5.91 0.07
N VAL A 155 13.17 4.67 -0.30
CA VAL A 155 12.54 3.47 0.26
C VAL A 155 13.41 2.92 1.38
N MET A 156 12.88 2.87 2.59
CA MET A 156 13.60 2.47 3.81
C MET A 156 12.95 1.25 4.46
N VAL A 157 13.79 0.35 4.96
CA VAL A 157 13.41 -0.81 5.79
C VAL A 157 14.20 -0.73 7.10
N LYS A 158 13.49 -0.76 8.25
CA LYS A 158 14.05 -0.62 9.59
C LYS A 158 13.53 -1.70 10.54
#